data_834dd57ef03d4063467d44bd1224cc6f
#
_entry.id   834dd57ef03d4063467d44bd1224cc6f
#
_cell.length_a   1.000
_cell.length_b   1.000
_cell.length_c   1.000
_cell.angle_alpha   90.00
_cell.angle_beta   90.00
_cell.angle_gamma   90.00
#
_symmetry.space_group_name_H-M   'P 1'
#
loop_
_entity.id
_entity.type
_entity.pdbx_description
1 polymer ?
#
loop_
_entity_poly.entity_id
_entity_poly.type
_entity_poly.pdbx_seq_one_letter_code
_entity_poly.pdbx_strand_id
1 'polypeptide(L)'
;MKKTDMILSPSSRWWAAILLAASASFIAYAQSKLPTDLYPQSRARLPYLKKSDMDAKGQKIFDTLPGAGKDDILRGPLAFSAYNPAVAQALHDLHDAAVPGGTLDPHTRELAILVACRETNYNLEWNAHEAIGLKAGIDARLIDVVRYNRPLAGLNEKDATVIRFGRELFHDRKVDSATFAKAVELWEKRGTMDMVAVMSTYAVSGYFAIAVDEHSPEGKPELPALK
;
A
#
# COMPACT_ATOMS: atom_id res chain seq x y z
N MET A 1 -4.26 5.75 62.23
CA MET A 1 -4.33 5.45 60.79
C MET A 1 -3.40 4.28 60.50
N LYS A 2 -3.92 3.07 60.28
CA LYS A 2 -3.12 1.88 59.95
C LYS A 2 -2.97 1.82 58.42
N LYS A 3 -1.73 1.85 57.93
CA LYS A 3 -1.42 1.53 56.52
C LYS A 3 -1.60 0.03 56.31
N THR A 4 -2.51 -0.34 55.42
CA THR A 4 -2.71 -1.74 55.01
C THR A 4 -1.80 -1.98 53.80
N ASP A 5 -0.68 -2.66 54.04
CA ASP A 5 0.19 -3.13 52.96
C ASP A 5 -0.50 -4.29 52.26
N MET A 6 -0.91 -4.11 51.02
CA MET A 6 -1.52 -5.11 50.19
C MET A 6 -0.41 -5.99 49.61
N ILE A 7 -0.14 -7.11 50.26
CA ILE A 7 0.80 -8.14 49.81
C ILE A 7 0.09 -8.97 48.72
N LEU A 8 0.51 -8.79 47.47
CA LEU A 8 0.03 -9.62 46.35
C LEU A 8 0.47 -11.09 46.55
N SER A 9 -0.47 -12.01 46.34
CA SER A 9 -0.23 -13.46 46.51
C SER A 9 0.82 -13.96 45.48
N PRO A 10 1.60 -15.02 45.82
CA PRO A 10 2.61 -15.58 44.92
C PRO A 10 2.07 -15.96 43.54
N SER A 11 0.82 -16.36 43.42
CA SER A 11 0.17 -16.72 42.14
C SER A 11 0.00 -15.54 41.19
N SER A 12 -0.26 -14.33 41.71
CA SER A 12 -0.41 -13.13 40.85
C SER A 12 0.91 -12.66 40.21
N ARG A 13 2.04 -12.99 40.82
CA ARG A 13 3.39 -12.65 40.29
C ARG A 13 3.76 -13.50 39.07
N TRP A 14 3.30 -14.76 39.01
CA TRP A 14 3.56 -15.64 37.86
C TRP A 14 2.76 -15.23 36.62
N TRP A 15 1.51 -14.79 36.77
CA TRP A 15 0.69 -14.31 35.66
C TRP A 15 1.24 -13.02 35.04
N ALA A 16 1.77 -12.10 35.87
CA ALA A 16 2.40 -10.89 35.38
C ALA A 16 3.70 -11.18 34.60
N ALA A 17 4.48 -12.17 35.04
CA ALA A 17 5.71 -12.58 34.36
C ALA A 17 5.42 -13.29 33.02
N ILE A 18 4.36 -14.08 32.93
CA ILE A 18 3.93 -14.76 31.69
C ILE A 18 3.39 -13.75 30.68
N LEU A 19 2.63 -12.73 31.11
CA LEU A 19 2.13 -11.67 30.22
C LEU A 19 3.26 -10.79 29.67
N LEU A 20 4.28 -10.49 30.49
CA LEU A 20 5.46 -9.74 30.06
C LEU A 20 6.35 -10.54 29.10
N ALA A 21 6.50 -11.85 29.32
CA ALA A 21 7.25 -12.73 28.42
C ALA A 21 6.54 -12.93 27.07
N ALA A 22 5.20 -13.04 27.07
CA ALA A 22 4.40 -13.13 25.85
C ALA A 22 4.45 -11.84 25.03
N SER A 23 4.38 -10.67 25.67
CA SER A 23 4.49 -9.37 24.99
C SER A 23 5.90 -9.12 24.41
N ALA A 24 6.94 -9.53 25.12
CA ALA A 24 8.33 -9.44 24.62
C ALA A 24 8.58 -10.37 23.42
N SER A 25 7.96 -11.57 23.42
CA SER A 25 8.04 -12.49 22.28
C SER A 25 7.28 -12.00 21.05
N PHE A 26 6.16 -11.30 21.22
CA PHE A 26 5.41 -10.68 20.12
C PHE A 26 6.17 -9.51 19.48
N ILE A 27 6.88 -8.71 20.28
CA ILE A 27 7.70 -7.60 19.79
C ILE A 27 8.97 -8.13 19.08
N ALA A 28 9.55 -9.23 19.55
CA ALA A 28 10.70 -9.85 18.91
C ALA A 28 10.38 -10.53 17.56
N TYR A 29 9.14 -10.98 17.35
CA TYR A 29 8.71 -11.54 16.07
C TYR A 29 8.48 -10.48 14.98
N ALA A 30 8.31 -9.20 15.36
CA ALA A 30 8.08 -8.07 14.45
C ALA A 30 9.37 -7.47 13.87
N GLN A 31 10.55 -7.90 14.31
CA GLN A 31 11.84 -7.56 13.70
C GLN A 31 12.40 -8.76 12.94
N SER A 32 11.73 -9.19 11.89
CA SER A 32 12.40 -10.01 10.88
C SER A 32 13.59 -9.20 10.36
N LYS A 33 14.81 -9.71 10.57
CA LYS A 33 15.99 -9.08 9.97
C LYS A 33 15.74 -9.00 8.48
N LEU A 34 15.86 -7.79 7.92
CA LEU A 34 15.79 -7.60 6.48
C LEU A 34 16.76 -8.57 5.78
N PRO A 35 16.43 -9.06 4.60
CA PRO A 35 17.35 -9.81 3.77
C PRO A 35 18.69 -9.10 3.62
N THR A 36 19.77 -9.86 3.55
CA THR A 36 21.14 -9.30 3.51
C THR A 36 21.55 -8.76 2.14
N ASP A 37 20.74 -9.04 1.11
CA ASP A 37 20.94 -8.58 -0.27
C ASP A 37 20.26 -7.24 -0.59
N LEU A 38 19.73 -6.54 0.44
CA LEU A 38 19.09 -5.25 0.28
C LEU A 38 20.09 -4.09 0.47
N TYR A 39 19.93 -3.06 -0.35
CA TYR A 39 20.61 -1.79 -0.15
C TYR A 39 19.99 -1.02 1.03
N PRO A 40 20.78 -0.57 2.02
CA PRO A 40 20.22 0.05 3.24
C PRO A 40 19.36 1.29 2.98
N GLN A 41 19.70 2.09 1.97
CA GLN A 41 19.00 3.35 1.70
C GLN A 41 17.65 3.14 1.00
N SER A 42 17.59 2.24 0.03
CA SER A 42 16.36 1.93 -0.70
C SER A 42 15.52 0.87 -0.02
N ARG A 43 16.12 0.07 0.89
CA ARG A 43 15.54 -1.11 1.51
C ARG A 43 15.00 -2.10 0.46
N ALA A 44 15.68 -2.20 -0.66
CA ALA A 44 15.36 -3.02 -1.83
C ALA A 44 16.62 -3.62 -2.44
N ARG A 45 16.47 -4.58 -3.35
CA ARG A 45 17.58 -5.23 -4.08
C ARG A 45 18.29 -4.34 -5.10
N LEU A 46 17.75 -3.15 -5.36
CA LEU A 46 18.41 -2.14 -6.19
C LEU A 46 18.59 -0.84 -5.39
N PRO A 47 19.70 -0.11 -5.57
CA PRO A 47 19.86 1.20 -4.97
C PRO A 47 18.91 2.20 -5.62
N TYR A 48 18.65 3.32 -4.94
CA TYR A 48 18.02 4.45 -5.63
C TYR A 48 18.94 4.98 -6.74
N LEU A 49 18.35 5.29 -7.89
CA LEU A 49 19.05 5.81 -9.03
C LEU A 49 19.38 7.29 -8.81
N LYS A 50 20.62 7.67 -9.15
CA LYS A 50 21.05 9.07 -9.18
C LYS A 50 20.90 9.64 -10.58
N LYS A 51 20.61 10.93 -10.70
CA LYS A 51 20.54 11.63 -11.97
C LYS A 51 21.81 11.47 -12.80
N SER A 52 22.99 11.49 -12.14
CA SER A 52 24.29 11.31 -12.79
C SER A 52 24.49 9.94 -13.45
N ASP A 53 23.73 8.92 -13.03
CA ASP A 53 23.84 7.57 -13.56
C ASP A 53 23.04 7.38 -14.87
N MET A 54 22.27 8.41 -15.26
CA MET A 54 21.43 8.41 -16.46
C MET A 54 22.14 9.07 -17.64
N ASP A 55 21.75 8.68 -18.85
CA ASP A 55 22.12 9.41 -20.05
C ASP A 55 21.44 10.79 -20.12
N ALA A 56 21.85 11.64 -21.08
CA ALA A 56 21.33 13.01 -21.21
C ALA A 56 19.80 13.08 -21.41
N LYS A 57 19.19 12.05 -22.01
CA LYS A 57 17.73 11.96 -22.18
C LYS A 57 17.06 11.59 -20.84
N GLY A 58 17.63 10.64 -20.12
CA GLY A 58 17.16 10.22 -18.81
C GLY A 58 17.24 11.35 -17.78
N GLN A 59 18.31 12.13 -17.78
CA GLN A 59 18.46 13.29 -16.89
C GLN A 59 17.37 14.36 -17.13
N LYS A 60 16.99 14.60 -18.38
CA LYS A 60 15.87 15.51 -18.70
C LYS A 60 14.53 14.98 -18.19
N ILE A 61 14.29 13.68 -18.32
CA ILE A 61 13.09 13.06 -17.78
C ILE A 61 13.10 13.12 -16.26
N PHE A 62 14.23 12.82 -15.61
CA PHE A 62 14.38 12.89 -14.14
C PHE A 62 13.86 14.21 -13.57
N ASP A 63 14.19 15.35 -14.22
CA ASP A 63 13.78 16.67 -13.76
C ASP A 63 12.26 16.91 -13.81
N THR A 64 11.52 16.09 -14.53
CA THR A 64 10.05 16.18 -14.64
C THR A 64 9.32 15.22 -13.72
N LEU A 65 10.01 14.23 -13.15
CA LEU A 65 9.36 13.19 -12.34
C LEU A 65 9.12 13.66 -10.90
N PRO A 66 7.96 13.34 -10.32
CA PRO A 66 7.74 13.53 -8.89
C PRO A 66 8.69 12.61 -8.10
N GLY A 67 9.15 13.07 -6.93
CA GLY A 67 10.11 12.32 -6.11
C GLY A 67 11.58 12.56 -6.44
N ALA A 68 11.89 13.35 -7.49
CA ALA A 68 13.23 13.86 -7.75
C ALA A 68 13.68 14.75 -6.58
N GLY A 69 14.66 14.27 -5.81
CA GLY A 69 15.16 14.96 -4.64
C GLY A 69 16.17 16.05 -4.99
N LYS A 70 16.39 17.02 -4.07
CA LYS A 70 17.42 18.05 -4.20
C LYS A 70 18.86 17.48 -4.17
N ASP A 71 19.01 16.23 -3.79
CA ASP A 71 20.24 15.44 -3.77
C ASP A 71 20.43 14.62 -5.05
N ASP A 72 19.67 14.92 -6.10
CA ASP A 72 19.69 14.22 -7.39
C ASP A 72 19.39 12.71 -7.27
N ILE A 73 18.60 12.31 -6.28
CA ILE A 73 18.15 10.93 -6.10
C ILE A 73 16.63 10.87 -6.28
N LEU A 74 16.16 9.96 -7.12
CA LEU A 74 14.74 9.69 -7.30
C LEU A 74 14.25 8.68 -6.24
N ARG A 75 13.21 9.05 -5.52
CA ARG A 75 12.54 8.24 -4.49
C ARG A 75 11.04 8.11 -4.78
N GLY A 76 10.39 7.24 -4.04
CA GLY A 76 8.94 7.03 -4.14
C GLY A 76 8.55 6.06 -5.25
N PRO A 77 7.27 6.08 -5.69
CA PRO A 77 6.69 5.01 -6.50
C PRO A 77 7.34 4.81 -7.88
N LEU A 78 8.06 5.80 -8.39
CA LEU A 78 8.75 5.72 -9.69
C LEU A 78 10.23 5.35 -9.59
N ALA A 79 10.77 5.21 -8.37
CA ALA A 79 12.21 5.04 -8.14
C ALA A 79 12.83 3.89 -8.94
N PHE A 80 12.18 2.73 -8.95
CA PHE A 80 12.72 1.54 -9.62
C PHE A 80 12.34 1.44 -11.10
N SER A 81 11.20 1.99 -11.51
CA SER A 81 10.86 2.10 -12.93
C SER A 81 11.82 3.05 -13.69
N ALA A 82 12.42 3.99 -12.98
CA ALA A 82 13.34 4.99 -13.54
C ALA A 82 14.71 4.42 -14.00
N TYR A 83 15.01 3.16 -13.70
CA TYR A 83 16.09 2.45 -14.38
C TYR A 83 15.87 2.39 -15.90
N ASN A 84 14.61 2.57 -16.34
CA ASN A 84 14.26 2.98 -17.69
C ASN A 84 13.46 4.31 -17.61
N PRO A 85 14.09 5.47 -17.79
CA PRO A 85 13.45 6.76 -17.61
C PRO A 85 12.18 6.96 -18.45
N ALA A 86 12.15 6.40 -19.66
CA ALA A 86 10.97 6.47 -20.53
C ALA A 86 9.77 5.68 -19.95
N VAL A 87 10.02 4.57 -19.27
CA VAL A 87 8.96 3.82 -18.55
C VAL A 87 8.46 4.62 -17.36
N ALA A 88 9.35 5.21 -16.56
CA ALA A 88 8.95 6.03 -15.42
C ALA A 88 8.08 7.24 -15.88
N GLN A 89 8.45 7.90 -16.98
CA GLN A 89 7.63 8.97 -17.55
C GLN A 89 6.25 8.47 -17.97
N ALA A 90 6.18 7.35 -18.70
CA ALA A 90 4.91 6.79 -19.13
C ALA A 90 4.01 6.39 -17.95
N LEU A 91 4.58 5.87 -16.87
CA LEU A 91 3.84 5.56 -15.64
C LEU A 91 3.37 6.83 -14.92
N HIS A 92 4.18 7.89 -14.90
CA HIS A 92 3.76 9.17 -14.37
C HIS A 92 2.59 9.76 -15.18
N ASP A 93 2.69 9.75 -16.52
CA ASP A 93 1.63 10.22 -17.41
C ASP A 93 0.34 9.41 -17.22
N LEU A 94 0.44 8.08 -17.05
CA LEU A 94 -0.70 7.23 -16.74
C LEU A 94 -1.32 7.57 -15.38
N HIS A 95 -0.49 7.78 -14.34
CA HIS A 95 -0.96 8.21 -13.03
C HIS A 95 -1.75 9.51 -13.11
N ASP A 96 -1.22 10.51 -13.79
CA ASP A 96 -1.86 11.82 -13.89
C ASP A 96 -3.18 11.77 -14.68
N ALA A 97 -3.25 10.90 -15.68
CA ALA A 97 -4.47 10.68 -16.42
C ALA A 97 -5.54 9.91 -15.61
N ALA A 98 -5.12 8.92 -14.83
CA ALA A 98 -6.05 8.02 -14.12
C ALA A 98 -6.48 8.57 -12.75
N VAL A 99 -5.55 9.15 -11.98
CA VAL A 99 -5.81 9.52 -10.58
C VAL A 99 -6.39 10.92 -10.46
N PRO A 100 -5.71 12.03 -10.79
CA PRO A 100 -6.34 13.36 -10.78
C PRO A 100 -7.24 13.60 -11.99
N GLY A 101 -6.97 12.98 -13.13
CA GLY A 101 -7.74 13.15 -14.37
C GLY A 101 -9.00 12.30 -14.50
N GLY A 102 -9.21 11.32 -13.61
CA GLY A 102 -10.36 10.43 -13.61
C GLY A 102 -11.63 11.05 -13.02
N THR A 103 -12.74 10.33 -13.14
CA THR A 103 -14.08 10.79 -12.73
C THR A 103 -14.50 10.31 -11.33
N LEU A 104 -13.69 9.46 -10.68
CA LEU A 104 -14.01 8.91 -9.37
C LEU A 104 -13.95 9.97 -8.27
N ASP A 105 -14.93 9.95 -7.37
CA ASP A 105 -14.85 10.76 -6.15
C ASP A 105 -13.66 10.32 -5.27
N PRO A 106 -13.15 11.22 -4.39
CA PRO A 106 -11.95 10.92 -3.59
C PRO A 106 -12.05 9.65 -2.75
N HIS A 107 -13.22 9.36 -2.15
CA HIS A 107 -13.40 8.14 -1.35
C HIS A 107 -13.27 6.87 -2.19
N THR A 108 -13.99 6.81 -3.30
CA THR A 108 -13.96 5.65 -4.23
C THR A 108 -12.56 5.45 -4.80
N ARG A 109 -11.90 6.53 -5.19
CA ARG A 109 -10.53 6.50 -5.74
C ARG A 109 -9.52 5.96 -4.73
N GLU A 110 -9.50 6.52 -3.51
CA GLU A 110 -8.56 6.07 -2.48
C GLU A 110 -8.83 4.61 -2.06
N LEU A 111 -10.11 4.20 -2.01
CA LEU A 111 -10.45 2.81 -1.73
C LEU A 111 -9.93 1.87 -2.84
N ALA A 112 -10.07 2.24 -4.11
CA ALA A 112 -9.52 1.48 -5.24
C ALA A 112 -8.00 1.39 -5.19
N ILE A 113 -7.30 2.46 -4.80
CA ILE A 113 -5.85 2.47 -4.58
C ILE A 113 -5.46 1.51 -3.46
N LEU A 114 -6.12 1.60 -2.29
CA LEU A 114 -5.83 0.71 -1.17
C LEU A 114 -6.08 -0.77 -1.55
N VAL A 115 -7.12 -1.07 -2.30
CA VAL A 115 -7.35 -2.43 -2.80
C VAL A 115 -6.20 -2.88 -3.69
N ALA A 116 -5.79 -2.09 -4.67
CA ALA A 116 -4.67 -2.43 -5.55
C ALA A 116 -3.36 -2.62 -4.78
N CYS A 117 -3.05 -1.74 -3.83
CA CYS A 117 -1.88 -1.86 -2.95
C CYS A 117 -1.92 -3.14 -2.11
N ARG A 118 -3.13 -3.53 -1.59
CA ARG A 118 -3.29 -4.77 -0.82
C ARG A 118 -3.05 -6.00 -1.69
N GLU A 119 -3.65 -6.03 -2.87
CA GLU A 119 -3.60 -7.17 -3.79
C GLU A 119 -2.19 -7.40 -4.38
N THR A 120 -1.41 -6.32 -4.50
CA THR A 120 -0.01 -6.37 -4.93
C THR A 120 0.98 -6.31 -3.76
N ASN A 121 0.50 -6.31 -2.52
CA ASN A 121 1.32 -6.21 -1.31
C ASN A 121 2.28 -5.00 -1.32
N TYR A 122 1.83 -3.88 -1.90
CA TYR A 122 2.66 -2.69 -2.10
C TYR A 122 2.66 -1.80 -0.85
N ASN A 123 3.59 -2.06 0.05
CA ASN A 123 3.69 -1.45 1.36
C ASN A 123 3.91 0.07 1.33
N LEU A 124 4.75 0.57 0.43
CA LEU A 124 5.08 2.00 0.34
C LEU A 124 3.82 2.84 0.10
N GLU A 125 3.08 2.52 -0.96
CA GLU A 125 1.87 3.25 -1.33
C GLU A 125 0.70 2.96 -0.38
N TRP A 126 0.60 1.74 0.16
CA TRP A 126 -0.37 1.48 1.23
C TRP A 126 -0.21 2.45 2.39
N ASN A 127 1.02 2.62 2.91
CA ASN A 127 1.30 3.50 4.05
C ASN A 127 0.99 4.98 3.73
N ALA A 128 1.18 5.42 2.50
CA ALA A 128 0.84 6.77 2.07
C ALA A 128 -0.68 6.96 1.93
N HIS A 129 -1.33 6.03 1.22
CA HIS A 129 -2.75 6.15 0.86
C HIS A 129 -3.70 5.78 2.01
N GLU A 130 -3.27 5.04 3.02
CA GLU A 130 -4.06 4.84 4.24
C GLU A 130 -4.38 6.18 4.92
N ALA A 131 -3.38 7.06 5.07
CA ALA A 131 -3.58 8.37 5.66
C ALA A 131 -4.43 9.31 4.78
N ILE A 132 -4.30 9.20 3.45
CA ILE A 132 -5.10 9.98 2.49
C ILE A 132 -6.55 9.48 2.47
N GLY A 133 -6.75 8.16 2.49
CA GLY A 133 -8.07 7.53 2.53
C GLY A 133 -8.87 7.92 3.77
N LEU A 134 -8.23 7.93 4.94
CA LEU A 134 -8.86 8.43 6.18
C LEU A 134 -9.33 9.89 6.02
N LYS A 135 -8.52 10.76 5.40
CA LYS A 135 -8.90 12.15 5.10
C LYS A 135 -10.01 12.25 4.05
N ALA A 136 -10.08 11.31 3.12
CA ALA A 136 -11.16 11.18 2.13
C ALA A 136 -12.44 10.58 2.71
N GLY A 137 -12.49 10.30 4.01
CA GLY A 137 -13.67 9.79 4.72
C GLY A 137 -13.83 8.27 4.69
N ILE A 138 -12.78 7.52 4.35
CA ILE A 138 -12.79 6.06 4.50
C ILE A 138 -12.70 5.72 6.00
N ASP A 139 -13.67 4.95 6.50
CA ASP A 139 -13.65 4.49 7.90
C ASP A 139 -12.49 3.51 8.14
N ALA A 140 -11.82 3.62 9.28
CA ALA A 140 -10.71 2.75 9.64
C ALA A 140 -11.08 1.25 9.62
N ARG A 141 -12.36 0.91 9.94
CA ARG A 141 -12.86 -0.46 9.83
C ARG A 141 -12.94 -0.94 8.39
N LEU A 142 -13.27 -0.05 7.45
CA LEU A 142 -13.27 -0.37 6.02
C LEU A 142 -11.84 -0.60 5.53
N ILE A 143 -10.88 0.22 5.95
CA ILE A 143 -9.45 -0.01 5.67
C ILE A 143 -9.01 -1.39 6.20
N ASP A 144 -9.44 -1.79 7.40
CA ASP A 144 -9.15 -3.10 7.97
C ASP A 144 -9.80 -4.27 7.19
N VAL A 145 -10.97 -4.05 6.57
CA VAL A 145 -11.58 -5.05 5.66
C VAL A 145 -10.67 -5.29 4.46
N VAL A 146 -10.09 -4.25 3.89
CA VAL A 146 -9.12 -4.38 2.79
C VAL A 146 -7.82 -5.00 3.30
N ARG A 147 -7.22 -4.45 4.36
CA ARG A 147 -5.92 -4.87 4.92
C ARG A 147 -5.85 -6.35 5.22
N TYR A 148 -6.89 -6.89 5.84
CA TYR A 148 -6.95 -8.28 6.32
C TYR A 148 -7.80 -9.19 5.43
N ASN A 149 -8.18 -8.76 4.26
CA ASN A 149 -9.03 -9.50 3.32
C ASN A 149 -10.30 -10.07 3.99
N ARG A 150 -10.97 -9.26 4.82
CA ARG A 150 -12.18 -9.68 5.56
C ARG A 150 -13.39 -9.80 4.64
N PRO A 151 -14.44 -10.55 5.06
CA PRO A 151 -15.72 -10.61 4.37
C PRO A 151 -16.34 -9.23 4.18
N LEU A 152 -17.09 -9.02 3.08
CA LEU A 152 -17.73 -7.75 2.73
C LEU A 152 -19.12 -7.56 3.36
N ALA A 153 -19.60 -8.54 4.12
CA ALA A 153 -20.90 -8.48 4.78
C ALA A 153 -21.00 -7.25 5.72
N GLY A 154 -22.09 -6.52 5.60
CA GLY A 154 -22.34 -5.31 6.40
C GLY A 154 -21.72 -4.02 5.85
N LEU A 155 -20.98 -4.07 4.77
CA LEU A 155 -20.55 -2.87 4.04
C LEU A 155 -21.70 -2.30 3.21
N ASN A 156 -21.65 -0.99 2.94
CA ASN A 156 -22.54 -0.41 1.93
C ASN A 156 -22.16 -0.98 0.54
N GLU A 157 -23.10 -0.93 -0.40
CA GLU A 157 -22.96 -1.56 -1.69
C GLU A 157 -21.82 -0.96 -2.54
N LYS A 158 -21.62 0.36 -2.44
CA LYS A 158 -20.58 1.08 -3.18
C LYS A 158 -19.17 0.59 -2.79
N ASP A 159 -18.88 0.58 -1.49
CA ASP A 159 -17.58 0.13 -0.96
C ASP A 159 -17.36 -1.37 -1.21
N ALA A 160 -18.41 -2.19 -0.98
CA ALA A 160 -18.35 -3.62 -1.25
C ALA A 160 -18.07 -3.92 -2.72
N THR A 161 -18.62 -3.12 -3.64
CA THR A 161 -18.39 -3.30 -5.08
C THR A 161 -16.96 -2.94 -5.48
N VAL A 162 -16.37 -1.84 -4.97
CA VAL A 162 -14.95 -1.51 -5.22
C VAL A 162 -14.04 -2.65 -4.78
N ILE A 163 -14.22 -3.14 -3.55
CA ILE A 163 -13.35 -4.17 -2.98
C ILE A 163 -13.52 -5.50 -3.74
N ARG A 164 -14.77 -5.91 -4.01
CA ARG A 164 -15.05 -7.13 -4.77
C ARG A 164 -14.45 -7.05 -6.16
N PHE A 165 -14.67 -5.94 -6.87
CA PHE A 165 -14.12 -5.71 -8.20
C PHE A 165 -12.60 -5.89 -8.25
N GLY A 166 -11.88 -5.28 -7.30
CA GLY A 166 -10.43 -5.42 -7.23
C GLY A 166 -10.00 -6.85 -6.90
N ARG A 167 -10.64 -7.51 -5.93
CA ARG A 167 -10.33 -8.92 -5.60
C ARG A 167 -10.54 -9.84 -6.80
N GLU A 168 -11.65 -9.74 -7.49
CA GLU A 168 -11.92 -10.52 -8.71
C GLU A 168 -10.90 -10.21 -9.81
N LEU A 169 -10.58 -8.91 -10.01
CA LEU A 169 -9.59 -8.49 -11.01
C LEU A 169 -8.21 -9.09 -10.77
N PHE A 170 -7.72 -9.06 -9.52
CA PHE A 170 -6.36 -9.48 -9.19
C PHE A 170 -6.22 -10.97 -8.88
N HIS A 171 -7.17 -11.58 -8.16
CA HIS A 171 -7.11 -12.99 -7.80
C HIS A 171 -7.65 -13.88 -8.91
N ASP A 172 -8.90 -13.63 -9.34
CA ASP A 172 -9.59 -14.49 -10.29
C ASP A 172 -9.19 -14.15 -11.73
N ARG A 173 -8.55 -12.98 -11.93
CA ARG A 173 -8.18 -12.43 -13.24
C ARG A 173 -9.37 -12.34 -14.17
N LYS A 174 -10.54 -12.17 -13.58
CA LYS A 174 -11.83 -12.05 -14.23
C LYS A 174 -12.80 -11.38 -13.27
N VAL A 175 -13.45 -10.32 -13.73
CA VAL A 175 -14.54 -9.68 -12.98
C VAL A 175 -15.84 -10.35 -13.38
N ASP A 176 -16.62 -10.79 -12.40
CA ASP A 176 -17.92 -11.42 -12.63
C ASP A 176 -18.92 -10.46 -13.26
N SER A 177 -19.83 -11.00 -14.08
CA SER A 177 -20.83 -10.20 -14.81
C SER A 177 -21.71 -9.36 -13.85
N ALA A 178 -22.05 -9.91 -12.68
CA ALA A 178 -22.85 -9.19 -11.69
C ALA A 178 -22.07 -8.04 -11.05
N THR A 179 -20.78 -8.26 -10.69
CA THR A 179 -19.90 -7.22 -10.15
C THR A 179 -19.66 -6.12 -11.19
N PHE A 180 -19.41 -6.49 -12.46
CA PHE A 180 -19.21 -5.54 -13.53
C PHE A 180 -20.47 -4.71 -13.80
N ALA A 181 -21.65 -5.35 -13.86
CA ALA A 181 -22.92 -4.64 -14.06
C ALA A 181 -23.20 -3.65 -12.92
N LYS A 182 -22.91 -4.04 -11.65
CA LYS A 182 -23.06 -3.15 -10.52
C LYS A 182 -22.07 -1.98 -10.56
N ALA A 183 -20.83 -2.20 -10.97
CA ALA A 183 -19.88 -1.11 -11.16
C ALA A 183 -20.34 -0.10 -12.21
N VAL A 184 -20.90 -0.58 -13.34
CA VAL A 184 -21.49 0.29 -14.39
C VAL A 184 -22.71 1.03 -13.88
N GLU A 185 -23.55 0.42 -13.05
CA GLU A 185 -24.70 1.08 -12.41
C GLU A 185 -24.24 2.24 -11.51
N LEU A 186 -23.18 2.05 -10.73
CA LEU A 186 -22.70 3.00 -9.72
C LEU A 186 -21.84 4.14 -10.31
N TRP A 187 -21.03 3.86 -11.33
CA TRP A 187 -20.05 4.81 -11.88
C TRP A 187 -20.12 4.98 -13.40
N GLU A 188 -21.14 4.47 -14.03
CA GLU A 188 -21.26 4.42 -15.48
C GLU A 188 -20.05 3.68 -16.14
N LYS A 189 -20.06 3.56 -17.46
CA LYS A 189 -18.96 2.89 -18.19
C LYS A 189 -17.63 3.60 -18.01
N ARG A 190 -17.64 4.93 -18.00
CA ARG A 190 -16.42 5.76 -17.86
C ARG A 190 -15.80 5.59 -16.48
N GLY A 191 -16.54 5.79 -15.41
CA GLY A 191 -16.02 5.66 -14.05
C GLY A 191 -15.59 4.23 -13.71
N THR A 192 -16.28 3.21 -14.27
CA THR A 192 -15.84 1.82 -14.15
C THR A 192 -14.46 1.62 -14.79
N MET A 193 -14.19 2.19 -15.97
CA MET A 193 -12.88 2.11 -16.60
C MET A 193 -11.83 2.97 -15.90
N ASP A 194 -12.20 4.11 -15.35
CA ASP A 194 -11.31 4.93 -14.52
C ASP A 194 -10.89 4.16 -13.25
N MET A 195 -11.80 3.37 -12.64
CA MET A 195 -11.45 2.48 -11.51
C MET A 195 -10.41 1.41 -11.91
N VAL A 196 -10.58 0.80 -13.08
CA VAL A 196 -9.59 -0.14 -13.62
C VAL A 196 -8.26 0.56 -13.87
N ALA A 197 -8.27 1.76 -14.43
CA ALA A 197 -7.06 2.54 -14.70
C ALA A 197 -6.31 2.89 -13.39
N VAL A 198 -7.03 3.35 -12.36
CA VAL A 198 -6.47 3.60 -11.02
C VAL A 198 -5.84 2.34 -10.45
N MET A 199 -6.59 1.23 -10.38
CA MET A 199 -6.09 -0.03 -9.85
C MET A 199 -4.86 -0.54 -10.61
N SER A 200 -4.87 -0.45 -11.94
CA SER A 200 -3.76 -0.88 -12.80
C SER A 200 -2.51 -0.04 -12.60
N THR A 201 -2.65 1.27 -12.43
CA THR A 201 -1.53 2.19 -12.16
C THR A 201 -0.77 1.77 -10.90
N TYR A 202 -1.49 1.53 -9.80
CA TYR A 202 -0.87 1.11 -8.54
C TYR A 202 -0.37 -0.34 -8.59
N ALA A 203 -1.01 -1.21 -9.35
CA ALA A 203 -0.52 -2.57 -9.52
C ALA A 203 0.81 -2.61 -10.28
N VAL A 204 0.97 -1.82 -11.35
CA VAL A 204 2.24 -1.75 -12.08
C VAL A 204 3.36 -1.26 -11.17
N SER A 205 3.16 -0.19 -10.40
CA SER A 205 4.15 0.30 -9.42
C SER A 205 4.46 -0.76 -8.37
N GLY A 206 3.44 -1.48 -7.87
CA GLY A 206 3.61 -2.59 -6.94
C GLY A 206 4.44 -3.74 -7.49
N TYR A 207 4.33 -4.06 -8.78
CA TYR A 207 5.16 -5.10 -9.40
C TYR A 207 6.64 -4.70 -9.48
N PHE A 208 6.98 -3.43 -9.68
CA PHE A 208 8.36 -2.97 -9.54
C PHE A 208 8.86 -3.16 -8.11
N ALA A 209 8.07 -2.80 -7.11
CA ALA A 209 8.41 -2.97 -5.70
C ALA A 209 8.63 -4.46 -5.33
N ILE A 210 7.72 -5.35 -5.75
CA ILE A 210 7.83 -6.80 -5.54
C ILE A 210 9.09 -7.36 -6.19
N ALA A 211 9.40 -6.96 -7.43
CA ALA A 211 10.54 -7.48 -8.18
C ALA A 211 11.88 -7.18 -7.48
N VAL A 212 11.96 -6.03 -6.81
CA VAL A 212 13.17 -5.61 -6.07
C VAL A 212 13.09 -5.90 -4.57
N ASP A 213 12.04 -6.55 -4.10
CA ASP A 213 11.80 -6.82 -2.67
C ASP A 213 11.86 -5.53 -1.83
N GLU A 214 11.08 -4.53 -2.21
CA GLU A 214 11.04 -3.23 -1.53
C GLU A 214 10.30 -3.33 -0.20
N HIS A 215 10.95 -2.96 0.87
CA HIS A 215 10.41 -2.90 2.22
C HIS A 215 9.98 -1.49 2.64
N SER A 216 9.00 -1.43 3.52
CA SER A 216 8.56 -0.16 4.11
C SER A 216 9.72 0.63 4.70
N PRO A 217 9.67 1.97 4.69
CA PRO A 217 10.61 2.80 5.44
C PRO A 217 10.69 2.38 6.91
N GLU A 218 11.82 2.63 7.54
CA GLU A 218 12.02 2.27 8.95
C GLU A 218 10.92 2.88 9.84
N GLY A 219 10.38 2.06 10.74
CA GLY A 219 9.28 2.46 11.64
C GLY A 219 7.88 2.48 11.00
N LYS A 220 7.77 2.16 9.72
CA LYS A 220 6.46 1.98 9.07
C LYS A 220 6.06 0.51 9.03
N PRO A 221 4.78 0.18 9.26
CA PRO A 221 4.30 -1.19 9.22
C PRO A 221 4.35 -1.75 7.79
N GLU A 222 4.50 -3.05 7.70
CA GLU A 222 4.24 -3.80 6.47
C GLU A 222 2.85 -4.42 6.51
N LEU A 223 2.27 -4.61 5.34
CA LEU A 223 1.02 -5.33 5.21
C LEU A 223 1.20 -6.77 5.70
N PRO A 224 0.25 -7.30 6.48
CA PRO A 224 0.32 -8.70 6.90
C PRO A 224 0.21 -9.62 5.70
N ALA A 225 0.92 -10.75 5.72
CA ALA A 225 0.76 -11.76 4.68
C ALA A 225 -0.70 -12.20 4.57
N LEU A 226 -1.24 -12.27 3.36
CA LEU A 226 -2.53 -12.92 3.11
C LEU A 226 -2.32 -14.44 3.20
N LYS A 227 -3.20 -15.09 3.95
CA LYS A 227 -3.21 -16.56 4.11
C LYS A 227 -3.96 -17.21 2.97
#